data_9c21ace814cc57f72eddcb807228ebbb
#
_entry.id   9c21ace814cc57f72eddcb807228ebbb
#
_cell.length_a   1.000
_cell.length_b   1.000
_cell.length_c   1.000
_cell.angle_alpha   90.00
_cell.angle_beta   90.00
_cell.angle_gamma   90.00
#
_symmetry.space_group_name_H-M   'P 1'
#
loop_
_entity.id
_entity.type
_entity.pdbx_description
1 polymer ?
#
loop_
_entity_poly.entity_id
_entity_poly.type
_entity_poly.pdbx_seq_one_letter_code
_entity_poly.pdbx_strand_id
1 'polypeptide(L)'
;DTLKKKNQLINTGVAVLVLLQLANYYYGPNTLSWGWKPSPPLTALDRYVEESKGLILAENLGILPAHNRDIYFDPFIFTQLYYQGIWDQSKIIKDIEGKKFDIIMLEFDLYYDHWTDSDRWSKEMKQAMYENYYLIDTQGYIRVYAPIR
;
A
#
# COMPACT_ATOMS: atom_id res chain seq x y z
N ASP A 1 -44.33 18.49 31.35
CA ASP A 1 -44.75 17.66 30.20
C ASP A 1 -43.99 18.06 28.89
N THR A 2 -43.75 19.34 28.69
CA THR A 2 -43.11 19.90 27.47
C THR A 2 -41.65 19.47 27.34
N LEU A 3 -40.87 19.42 28.42
CA LEU A 3 -39.46 18.98 28.43
C LEU A 3 -39.32 17.49 28.09
N LYS A 4 -40.23 16.68 28.57
CA LYS A 4 -40.24 15.22 28.29
C LYS A 4 -40.54 14.95 26.80
N LYS A 5 -41.48 15.67 26.19
CA LYS A 5 -41.77 15.60 24.75
C LYS A 5 -40.59 16.07 23.90
N LYS A 6 -39.90 17.16 24.32
CA LYS A 6 -38.73 17.68 23.61
C LYS A 6 -37.56 16.67 23.60
N ASN A 7 -37.28 16.07 24.77
CA ASN A 7 -36.21 15.04 24.86
C ASN A 7 -36.57 13.78 24.06
N GLN A 8 -37.83 13.39 24.01
CA GLN A 8 -38.28 12.27 23.24
C GLN A 8 -38.11 12.53 21.72
N LEU A 9 -38.43 13.75 21.26
CA LEU A 9 -38.24 14.15 19.87
C LEU A 9 -36.76 14.16 19.46
N ILE A 10 -35.87 14.66 20.31
CA ILE A 10 -34.43 14.68 20.09
C ILE A 10 -33.89 13.24 20.00
N ASN A 11 -34.27 12.36 20.94
CA ASN A 11 -33.80 10.98 20.94
C ASN A 11 -34.30 10.21 19.71
N THR A 12 -35.52 10.46 19.27
CA THR A 12 -36.08 9.88 18.02
C THR A 12 -35.30 10.38 16.81
N GLY A 13 -34.99 11.68 16.72
CA GLY A 13 -34.20 12.25 15.64
C GLY A 13 -32.79 11.66 15.57
N VAL A 14 -32.11 11.49 16.72
CA VAL A 14 -30.80 10.85 16.79
C VAL A 14 -30.86 9.37 16.33
N ALA A 15 -31.85 8.64 16.80
CA ALA A 15 -32.05 7.24 16.38
C ALA A 15 -32.27 7.09 14.86
N VAL A 16 -33.08 7.98 14.27
CA VAL A 16 -33.29 8.00 12.82
C VAL A 16 -32.00 8.32 12.07
N LEU A 17 -31.21 9.29 12.51
CA LEU A 17 -29.91 9.61 11.90
C LEU A 17 -28.94 8.45 11.95
N VAL A 18 -28.85 7.75 13.07
CA VAL A 18 -27.99 6.55 13.21
C VAL A 18 -28.46 5.44 12.25
N LEU A 19 -29.76 5.20 12.16
CA LEU A 19 -30.31 4.20 11.24
C LEU A 19 -30.05 4.56 9.77
N LEU A 20 -30.15 5.85 9.41
CA LEU A 20 -29.82 6.32 8.04
C LEU A 20 -28.34 6.15 7.73
N GLN A 21 -27.44 6.41 8.70
CA GLN A 21 -26.01 6.18 8.53
C GLN A 21 -25.68 4.68 8.36
N LEU A 22 -26.30 3.82 9.16
CA LEU A 22 -26.16 2.37 9.03
C LEU A 22 -26.71 1.87 7.68
N ALA A 23 -27.89 2.34 7.29
CA ALA A 23 -28.45 2.00 5.98
C ALA A 23 -27.55 2.46 4.83
N ASN A 24 -26.97 3.66 4.92
CA ASN A 24 -26.04 4.16 3.92
C ASN A 24 -24.73 3.34 3.91
N TYR A 25 -24.27 2.88 5.06
CA TYR A 25 -23.10 2.01 5.15
C TYR A 25 -23.33 0.64 4.50
N TYR A 26 -24.52 0.04 4.70
CA TYR A 26 -24.83 -1.29 4.18
C TYR A 26 -25.38 -1.30 2.76
N TYR A 27 -26.14 -0.29 2.36
CA TYR A 27 -26.90 -0.28 1.09
C TYR A 27 -26.55 0.91 0.19
N GLY A 28 -25.86 1.92 0.70
CA GLY A 28 -25.45 3.07 -0.10
C GLY A 28 -24.43 2.65 -1.16
N PRO A 29 -24.46 3.25 -2.35
CA PRO A 29 -23.30 3.20 -3.21
C PRO A 29 -22.13 3.70 -2.37
N ASN A 30 -20.99 3.00 -2.42
CA ASN A 30 -19.76 3.37 -1.70
C ASN A 30 -19.22 4.73 -2.14
N THR A 31 -20.07 5.76 -2.09
CA THR A 31 -19.76 7.15 -2.44
C THR A 31 -18.81 7.80 -1.44
N LEU A 32 -18.67 7.20 -0.24
CA LEU A 32 -17.62 7.51 0.73
C LEU A 32 -16.30 6.76 0.48
N SER A 33 -16.25 5.90 -0.55
CA SER A 33 -14.98 5.39 -1.05
C SER A 33 -14.27 6.53 -1.79
N TRP A 34 -13.70 7.44 -1.06
CA TRP A 34 -12.78 8.44 -1.58
C TRP A 34 -11.66 7.73 -2.33
N GLY A 35 -11.90 7.49 -3.63
CA GLY A 35 -10.89 6.88 -4.51
C GLY A 35 -10.40 5.49 -4.10
N TRP A 36 -11.12 4.76 -3.27
CA TRP A 36 -10.79 3.37 -2.95
C TRP A 36 -10.98 2.54 -4.23
N LYS A 37 -9.92 2.49 -5.01
CA LYS A 37 -9.85 1.51 -6.09
C LYS A 37 -9.89 0.16 -5.41
N PRO A 38 -10.81 -0.76 -5.80
CA PRO A 38 -10.74 -2.11 -5.29
C PRO A 38 -9.33 -2.62 -5.52
N SER A 39 -8.65 -3.02 -4.46
CA SER A 39 -7.36 -3.68 -4.58
C SER A 39 -7.53 -4.83 -5.58
N PRO A 40 -6.60 -5.00 -6.53
CA PRO A 40 -6.61 -6.21 -7.33
C PRO A 40 -6.68 -7.39 -6.38
N PRO A 41 -7.39 -8.46 -6.70
CA PRO A 41 -7.39 -9.62 -5.84
C PRO A 41 -5.92 -9.99 -5.60
N LEU A 42 -5.49 -10.01 -4.34
CA LEU A 42 -4.12 -10.39 -3.97
C LEU A 42 -3.73 -11.72 -4.61
N THR A 43 -4.69 -12.59 -4.84
CA THR A 43 -4.56 -13.85 -5.59
C THR A 43 -3.87 -13.73 -6.95
N ALA A 44 -3.94 -12.58 -7.62
CA ALA A 44 -3.21 -12.38 -8.87
C ALA A 44 -1.69 -12.25 -8.68
N LEU A 45 -1.27 -11.89 -7.46
CA LEU A 45 0.14 -11.70 -7.07
C LEU A 45 0.69 -12.90 -6.30
N ASP A 46 -0.18 -13.79 -5.79
CA ASP A 46 0.18 -14.92 -4.94
C ASP A 46 1.29 -15.79 -5.58
N ARG A 47 1.17 -16.05 -6.88
CA ARG A 47 2.18 -16.85 -7.61
C ARG A 47 3.60 -16.27 -7.50
N TYR A 48 3.77 -14.94 -7.52
CA TYR A 48 5.08 -14.31 -7.44
C TYR A 48 5.69 -14.47 -6.04
N VAL A 49 4.83 -14.45 -5.01
CA VAL A 49 5.27 -14.66 -3.63
C VAL A 49 5.61 -16.12 -3.37
N GLU A 50 4.82 -17.05 -3.92
CA GLU A 50 5.00 -18.51 -3.77
C GLU A 50 6.20 -19.03 -4.56
N GLU A 51 6.38 -18.56 -5.80
CA GLU A 51 7.47 -19.01 -6.68
C GLU A 51 8.83 -18.38 -6.31
N SER A 52 8.84 -17.21 -5.67
CA SER A 52 10.07 -16.55 -5.23
C SER A 52 10.76 -17.33 -4.12
N LYS A 53 12.06 -17.59 -4.28
CA LYS A 53 12.89 -18.26 -3.26
C LYS A 53 13.69 -17.29 -2.39
N GLY A 54 13.90 -16.08 -2.88
CA GLY A 54 14.66 -15.03 -2.21
C GLY A 54 13.78 -14.00 -1.52
N LEU A 55 14.34 -12.81 -1.29
CA LEU A 55 13.64 -11.71 -0.65
C LEU A 55 12.69 -11.04 -1.63
N ILE A 56 11.57 -10.57 -1.09
CA ILE A 56 10.58 -9.78 -1.82
C ILE A 56 10.50 -8.40 -1.18
N LEU A 57 10.57 -7.37 -2.01
CA LEU A 57 10.31 -5.99 -1.61
C LEU A 57 8.93 -5.59 -2.11
N ALA A 58 8.00 -5.32 -1.21
CA ALA A 58 6.62 -5.01 -1.57
C ALA A 58 6.15 -3.71 -0.93
N GLU A 59 5.47 -2.88 -1.70
CA GLU A 59 4.82 -1.68 -1.18
C GLU A 59 3.56 -2.03 -0.39
N ASN A 60 2.77 -3.00 -0.87
CA ASN A 60 1.68 -3.58 -0.11
C ASN A 60 2.19 -4.75 0.74
N LEU A 61 2.52 -4.44 1.99
CA LEU A 61 3.13 -5.41 2.90
C LEU A 61 2.21 -6.58 3.28
N GLY A 62 0.88 -6.40 3.16
CA GLY A 62 -0.09 -7.41 3.60
C GLY A 62 0.02 -8.75 2.87
N ILE A 63 0.53 -8.76 1.64
CA ILE A 63 0.68 -9.98 0.86
C ILE A 63 1.77 -10.91 1.45
N LEU A 64 2.82 -10.37 2.04
CA LEU A 64 3.96 -11.16 2.53
C LEU A 64 3.58 -12.07 3.72
N PRO A 65 3.01 -11.55 4.84
CA PRO A 65 2.58 -12.39 5.96
C PRO A 65 1.48 -13.38 5.58
N ALA A 66 0.61 -13.04 4.61
CA ALA A 66 -0.42 -13.97 4.13
C ALA A 66 0.18 -15.27 3.55
N HIS A 67 1.44 -15.22 3.07
CA HIS A 67 2.21 -16.35 2.55
C HIS A 67 3.37 -16.79 3.47
N ASN A 68 3.31 -16.44 4.77
CA ASN A 68 4.37 -16.75 5.75
C ASN A 68 5.76 -16.22 5.33
N ARG A 69 5.82 -15.06 4.65
CA ARG A 69 7.06 -14.40 4.25
C ARG A 69 7.36 -13.24 5.19
N ASP A 70 8.63 -13.08 5.52
CA ASP A 70 9.10 -11.98 6.35
C ASP A 70 9.04 -10.65 5.61
N ILE A 71 8.71 -9.59 6.34
CA ILE A 71 8.81 -8.22 5.85
C ILE A 71 10.25 -7.75 6.07
N TYR A 72 11.00 -7.59 4.98
CA TYR A 72 12.37 -7.11 5.04
C TYR A 72 12.46 -5.60 5.28
N PHE A 73 11.53 -4.84 4.72
CA PHE A 73 11.54 -3.39 4.71
C PHE A 73 10.11 -2.86 4.63
N ASP A 74 9.79 -1.85 5.47
CA ASP A 74 8.56 -1.09 5.39
C ASP A 74 8.85 0.24 4.68
N PRO A 75 8.42 0.42 3.43
CA PRO A 75 8.77 1.60 2.65
C PRO A 75 8.30 2.89 3.27
N PHE A 76 7.09 2.92 3.84
CA PHE A 76 6.52 4.12 4.43
C PHE A 76 7.27 4.53 5.70
N ILE A 77 7.41 3.61 6.65
CA ILE A 77 8.03 3.94 7.95
C ILE A 77 9.49 4.35 7.77
N PHE A 78 10.28 3.57 7.05
CA PHE A 78 11.72 3.85 6.92
C PHE A 78 12.01 5.08 6.07
N THR A 79 11.18 5.38 5.05
CA THR A 79 11.32 6.62 4.28
C THR A 79 11.01 7.86 5.13
N GLN A 80 9.99 7.79 5.99
CA GLN A 80 9.71 8.88 6.93
C GLN A 80 10.84 9.09 7.94
N LEU A 81 11.44 8.01 8.45
CA LEU A 81 12.60 8.08 9.34
C LEU A 81 13.84 8.65 8.62
N TYR A 82 14.02 8.34 7.34
CA TYR A 82 15.08 8.91 6.52
C TYR A 82 14.92 10.43 6.36
N TYR A 83 13.73 10.92 6.00
CA TYR A 83 13.46 12.36 5.85
C TYR A 83 13.61 13.13 7.17
N GLN A 84 13.45 12.47 8.31
CA GLN A 84 13.70 13.03 9.63
C GLN A 84 15.18 12.96 10.07
N GLY A 85 16.05 12.37 9.25
CA GLY A 85 17.47 12.19 9.57
C GLY A 85 17.74 11.16 10.69
N ILE A 86 16.76 10.29 11.00
CA ILE A 86 16.87 9.29 12.08
C ILE A 86 17.46 7.97 11.55
N TRP A 87 17.24 7.66 10.28
CA TRP A 87 17.66 6.41 9.67
C TRP A 87 18.46 6.65 8.38
N ASP A 88 19.49 5.82 8.15
CA ASP A 88 20.34 5.85 6.95
C ASP A 88 19.85 4.81 5.94
N GLN A 89 19.44 5.26 4.76
CA GLN A 89 18.94 4.41 3.68
C GLN A 89 20.03 3.71 2.88
N SER A 90 21.32 3.96 3.14
CA SER A 90 22.43 3.44 2.34
C SER A 90 22.42 1.91 2.23
N LYS A 91 21.97 1.21 3.27
CA LYS A 91 21.90 -0.25 3.27
C LYS A 91 20.85 -0.76 2.30
N ILE A 92 19.64 -0.22 2.32
CA ILE A 92 18.56 -0.68 1.42
C ILE A 92 18.89 -0.37 -0.04
N ILE A 93 19.51 0.79 -0.31
CA ILE A 93 19.98 1.15 -1.66
C ILE A 93 21.00 0.12 -2.16
N LYS A 94 22.03 -0.23 -1.36
CA LYS A 94 23.00 -1.27 -1.72
C LYS A 94 22.37 -2.63 -1.94
N ASP A 95 21.35 -3.00 -1.13
CA ASP A 95 20.63 -4.26 -1.30
C ASP A 95 19.82 -4.27 -2.62
N ILE A 96 19.26 -3.12 -3.04
CA ILE A 96 18.58 -2.95 -4.34
C ILE A 96 19.59 -3.03 -5.49
N GLU A 97 20.67 -2.24 -5.43
CA GLU A 97 21.74 -2.23 -6.44
C GLU A 97 22.39 -3.62 -6.59
N GLY A 98 22.57 -4.32 -5.47
CA GLY A 98 23.08 -5.70 -5.44
C GLY A 98 22.07 -6.76 -5.89
N LYS A 99 20.86 -6.34 -6.34
CA LYS A 99 19.79 -7.22 -6.85
C LYS A 99 19.41 -8.33 -5.87
N LYS A 100 19.35 -7.95 -4.59
CA LYS A 100 19.09 -8.90 -3.49
C LYS A 100 17.64 -9.40 -3.46
N PHE A 101 16.73 -8.65 -4.09
CA PHE A 101 15.32 -8.98 -4.14
C PHE A 101 15.01 -9.74 -5.42
N ASP A 102 14.40 -10.93 -5.28
CA ASP A 102 13.92 -11.71 -6.43
C ASP A 102 12.78 -10.97 -7.15
N ILE A 103 11.93 -10.29 -6.37
CA ILE A 103 10.75 -9.58 -6.83
C ILE A 103 10.62 -8.25 -6.07
N ILE A 104 10.24 -7.19 -6.81
CA ILE A 104 9.80 -5.91 -6.26
C ILE A 104 8.38 -5.65 -6.75
N MET A 105 7.45 -5.31 -5.83
CA MET A 105 6.04 -5.00 -6.13
C MET A 105 5.73 -3.57 -5.72
N LEU A 106 5.37 -2.72 -6.70
CA LEU A 106 5.14 -1.29 -6.51
C LEU A 106 3.74 -0.89 -6.97
N GLU A 107 3.16 0.13 -6.32
CA GLU A 107 1.86 0.71 -6.71
C GLU A 107 2.00 1.85 -7.74
N PHE A 108 3.20 2.07 -8.26
CA PHE A 108 3.51 3.06 -9.28
C PHE A 108 4.46 2.46 -10.35
N ASP A 109 4.68 3.22 -11.41
CA ASP A 109 5.55 2.80 -12.51
C ASP A 109 6.91 3.50 -12.43
N LEU A 110 7.99 2.73 -12.26
CA LEU A 110 9.36 3.25 -12.16
C LEU A 110 9.80 4.04 -13.41
N TYR A 111 9.28 3.73 -14.59
CA TYR A 111 9.65 4.45 -15.80
C TYR A 111 9.18 5.90 -15.80
N TYR A 112 8.11 6.22 -15.04
CA TYR A 112 7.54 7.55 -14.97
C TYR A 112 7.83 8.29 -13.67
N ASP A 113 8.17 7.59 -12.60
CA ASP A 113 8.21 8.17 -11.25
C ASP A 113 9.51 7.93 -10.46
N HIS A 114 10.60 7.47 -11.11
CA HIS A 114 11.85 7.17 -10.40
C HIS A 114 12.65 8.40 -9.96
N TRP A 115 12.38 9.58 -10.50
CA TRP A 115 13.13 10.82 -10.20
C TRP A 115 12.51 11.74 -9.17
N THR A 116 11.38 11.37 -8.58
CA THR A 116 10.71 12.16 -7.55
C THR A 116 10.73 11.48 -6.20
N ASP A 117 10.75 12.26 -5.12
CA ASP A 117 10.49 11.73 -3.79
C ASP A 117 9.01 11.44 -3.58
N SER A 118 8.70 10.50 -2.71
CA SER A 118 7.36 10.21 -2.23
C SER A 118 7.38 9.85 -0.75
N ASP A 119 6.21 9.72 -0.16
CA ASP A 119 6.06 9.34 1.26
C ASP A 119 6.55 7.92 1.56
N ARG A 120 6.63 7.06 0.53
CA ARG A 120 7.03 5.64 0.68
C ARG A 120 8.41 5.34 0.15
N TRP A 121 8.91 6.12 -0.81
CA TRP A 121 10.17 5.85 -1.48
C TRP A 121 10.94 7.13 -1.71
N SER A 122 12.17 7.19 -1.28
CA SER A 122 13.08 8.27 -1.65
C SER A 122 13.42 8.17 -3.14
N LYS A 123 13.82 9.30 -3.71
CA LYS A 123 14.29 9.37 -5.09
C LYS A 123 15.44 8.39 -5.34
N GLU A 124 16.39 8.29 -4.40
CA GLU A 124 17.55 7.42 -4.51
C GLU A 124 17.17 5.94 -4.54
N MET A 125 16.20 5.52 -3.70
CA MET A 125 15.68 4.15 -3.74
C MET A 125 14.99 3.84 -5.06
N LYS A 126 14.15 4.77 -5.56
CA LYS A 126 13.48 4.61 -6.86
C LYS A 126 14.48 4.54 -8.01
N GLN A 127 15.51 5.40 -7.98
CA GLN A 127 16.58 5.38 -9.00
C GLN A 127 17.32 4.04 -8.98
N ALA A 128 17.70 3.55 -7.81
CA ALA A 128 18.35 2.24 -7.70
C ALA A 128 17.48 1.09 -8.23
N MET A 129 16.17 1.12 -7.96
CA MET A 129 15.23 0.14 -8.53
C MET A 129 15.14 0.27 -10.05
N TYR A 130 15.01 1.49 -10.58
CA TYR A 130 14.92 1.74 -12.01
C TYR A 130 16.14 1.23 -12.80
N GLU A 131 17.32 1.41 -12.25
CA GLU A 131 18.59 0.99 -12.90
C GLU A 131 18.85 -0.51 -12.83
N ASN A 132 18.26 -1.21 -11.85
CA ASN A 132 18.62 -2.60 -11.58
C ASN A 132 17.49 -3.61 -11.75
N TYR A 133 16.25 -3.14 -11.98
CA TYR A 133 15.08 -4.00 -12.13
C TYR A 133 14.28 -3.63 -13.37
N TYR A 134 13.61 -4.60 -13.96
CA TYR A 134 12.74 -4.41 -15.12
C TYR A 134 11.34 -4.94 -14.86
N LEU A 135 10.35 -4.32 -15.48
CA LEU A 135 8.95 -4.70 -15.38
C LEU A 135 8.70 -6.07 -16.02
N ILE A 136 8.13 -7.00 -15.28
CA ILE A 136 7.76 -8.33 -15.77
C ILE A 136 6.25 -8.55 -15.86
N ASP A 137 5.46 -7.82 -15.05
CA ASP A 137 4.00 -7.94 -15.06
C ASP A 137 3.32 -6.69 -14.47
N THR A 138 2.03 -6.55 -14.78
CA THR A 138 1.16 -5.52 -14.21
C THR A 138 -0.17 -6.14 -13.82
N GLN A 139 -0.50 -6.12 -12.53
CA GLN A 139 -1.73 -6.64 -11.97
C GLN A 139 -2.55 -5.50 -11.35
N GLY A 140 -3.52 -5.00 -12.11
CA GLY A 140 -4.27 -3.79 -11.75
C GLY A 140 -3.35 -2.56 -11.70
N TYR A 141 -3.19 -1.98 -10.51
CA TYR A 141 -2.27 -0.86 -10.31
C TYR A 141 -0.90 -1.29 -9.75
N ILE A 142 -0.70 -2.57 -9.46
CA ILE A 142 0.58 -3.11 -8.97
C ILE A 142 1.46 -3.52 -10.13
N ARG A 143 2.70 -3.06 -10.12
CA ARG A 143 3.77 -3.42 -11.04
C ARG A 143 4.71 -4.40 -10.36
N VAL A 144 5.06 -5.45 -11.08
CA VAL A 144 5.97 -6.50 -10.61
C VAL A 144 7.26 -6.40 -11.40
N TYR A 145 8.37 -6.24 -10.68
CA TYR A 145 9.70 -6.10 -11.26
C TYR A 145 10.60 -7.26 -10.84
N ALA A 146 11.49 -7.67 -11.76
CA ALA A 146 12.53 -8.65 -11.51
C ALA A 146 13.93 -8.03 -11.75
N PRO A 147 15.00 -8.57 -11.15
CA PRO A 147 16.34 -8.05 -11.34
C PRO A 147 16.82 -8.21 -12.79
N ILE A 148 17.46 -7.18 -13.34
CA ILE A 148 18.16 -7.23 -14.61
C ILE A 148 19.33 -8.22 -14.48
N ARG A 149 19.39 -9.22 -15.34
CA ARG A 149 20.45 -10.26 -15.34
C ARG A 149 21.74 -9.72 -15.94
#